data_6940319036642414271ca0afebbf7da3
#
_entry.id   6940319036642414271ca0afebbf7da3
#
_cell.length_a   1.000
_cell.length_b   1.000
_cell.length_c   1.000
_cell.angle_alpha   90.00
_cell.angle_beta   90.00
_cell.angle_gamma   90.00
#
_symmetry.space_group_name_H-M   'P 1'
#
loop_
_entity.id
_entity.type
_entity.pdbx_description
1 polymer ?
#
loop_
_entity_poly.entity_id
_entity_poly.type
_entity_poly.pdbx_seq_one_letter_code
_entity_poly.pdbx_strand_id
1 'polypeptide(L)'
;QEPLLADNILPIEFSNRNNAMRENVYTRKTAIELLKNGGVIAIFPAGAVAWSRKKGLPVEEENWKPMLGRLINQSNCDVMITKFEGQNSKFFQIASRFNQIVRQSLYLYEIKKSLDKPMKFNILKYLKNEDIPKMNDKSLSLHLQRELKKNVNLRIK
;
A
#
# COMPACT_ATOMS: atom_id res chain seq x y z
N GLN A 1 1.71 -18.99 13.40
CA GLN A 1 1.80 -17.52 13.43
C GLN A 1 3.00 -17.16 14.27
N GLU A 2 3.96 -16.46 13.72
CA GLU A 2 5.07 -15.92 14.50
C GLU A 2 4.53 -14.85 15.45
N PRO A 3 4.65 -15.00 16.77
CA PRO A 3 4.05 -14.07 17.73
C PRO A 3 4.50 -12.62 17.54
N LEU A 4 5.76 -12.42 17.15
CA LEU A 4 6.37 -11.10 16.92
C LEU A 4 5.73 -10.29 15.79
N LEU A 5 5.12 -10.94 14.80
CA LEU A 5 4.44 -10.24 13.70
C LEU A 5 2.99 -9.90 14.06
N ALA A 6 2.31 -10.74 14.84
CA ALA A 6 0.90 -10.54 15.18
C ALA A 6 0.66 -9.23 15.94
N ASP A 7 1.56 -8.89 16.87
CA ASP A 7 1.47 -7.69 17.70
C ASP A 7 1.76 -6.39 16.94
N ASN A 8 2.39 -6.48 15.75
CA ASN A 8 2.80 -5.35 14.93
C ASN A 8 1.97 -5.20 13.64
N ILE A 9 0.90 -5.98 13.48
CA ILE A 9 0.03 -5.92 12.30
C ILE A 9 -1.35 -5.40 12.71
N LEU A 10 -1.81 -4.40 11.99
CA LEU A 10 -3.19 -3.92 12.06
C LEU A 10 -3.99 -4.58 10.94
N PRO A 11 -4.80 -5.61 11.22
CA PRO A 11 -5.49 -6.38 10.20
C PRO A 11 -6.60 -5.56 9.54
N ILE A 12 -6.75 -5.72 8.22
CA ILE A 12 -7.87 -5.17 7.45
C ILE A 12 -8.66 -6.34 6.87
N GLU A 13 -9.93 -6.40 7.17
CA GLU A 13 -10.83 -7.42 6.66
C GLU A 13 -11.44 -6.98 5.32
N PHE A 14 -11.20 -7.76 4.27
CA PHE A 14 -11.70 -7.52 2.92
C PHE A 14 -12.93 -8.37 2.54
N SER A 15 -13.36 -9.26 3.44
CA SER A 15 -14.53 -10.08 3.19
C SER A 15 -15.84 -9.31 3.40
N ASN A 16 -16.92 -9.81 2.79
CA ASN A 16 -18.27 -9.29 3.00
C ASN A 16 -18.93 -9.87 4.27
N ARG A 17 -18.16 -10.26 5.28
CA ARG A 17 -18.71 -10.75 6.55
C ARG A 17 -19.39 -9.62 7.31
N ASN A 18 -20.44 -9.95 8.05
CA ASN A 18 -21.25 -8.99 8.83
C ASN A 18 -20.41 -8.14 9.81
N ASN A 19 -19.28 -8.65 10.27
CA ASN A 19 -18.38 -7.98 11.22
C ASN A 19 -17.24 -7.19 10.56
N ALA A 20 -16.99 -7.36 9.26
CA ALA A 20 -15.85 -6.73 8.57
C ALA A 20 -15.80 -5.19 8.72
N MET A 21 -16.97 -4.56 8.64
CA MET A 21 -17.07 -3.10 8.84
C MET A 21 -16.66 -2.69 10.26
N ARG A 22 -17.11 -3.43 11.27
CA ARG A 22 -16.81 -3.15 12.68
C ARG A 22 -15.33 -3.36 12.99
N GLU A 23 -14.75 -4.44 12.49
CA GLU A 23 -13.32 -4.74 12.62
C GLU A 23 -12.46 -3.68 11.96
N ASN A 24 -12.81 -3.27 10.73
CA ASN A 24 -12.09 -2.20 10.02
C ASN A 24 -12.22 -0.83 10.69
N VAL A 25 -13.34 -0.54 11.37
CA VAL A 25 -13.49 0.68 12.18
C VAL A 25 -12.57 0.64 13.39
N TYR A 26 -12.47 -0.50 14.08
CA TYR A 26 -11.58 -0.69 15.22
C TYR A 26 -10.11 -0.51 14.80
N THR A 27 -9.66 -1.29 13.79
CA THR A 27 -8.30 -1.17 13.23
C THR A 27 -7.93 0.27 12.88
N ARG A 28 -8.85 1.00 12.24
CA ARG A 28 -8.62 2.40 11.90
C ARG A 28 -8.47 3.30 13.11
N LYS A 29 -9.31 3.13 14.15
CA LYS A 29 -9.19 3.91 15.39
C LYS A 29 -7.86 3.66 16.06
N THR A 30 -7.46 2.41 16.22
CA THR A 30 -6.17 2.02 16.78
C THR A 30 -5.01 2.62 15.98
N ALA A 31 -5.09 2.59 14.64
CA ALA A 31 -4.09 3.21 13.78
C ALA A 31 -3.95 4.73 14.02
N ILE A 32 -5.08 5.44 14.14
CA ILE A 32 -5.09 6.89 14.38
C ILE A 32 -4.50 7.20 15.76
N GLU A 33 -4.86 6.44 16.79
CA GLU A 33 -4.33 6.61 18.14
C GLU A 33 -2.82 6.38 18.19
N LEU A 34 -2.36 5.30 17.51
CA LEU A 34 -0.92 5.01 17.39
C LEU A 34 -0.16 6.18 16.75
N LEU A 35 -0.66 6.72 15.65
CA LEU A 35 -0.05 7.87 14.95
C LEU A 35 -0.05 9.13 15.81
N LYS A 36 -1.14 9.43 16.54
CA LYS A 36 -1.23 10.57 17.44
C LYS A 36 -0.25 10.49 18.61
N ASN A 37 0.10 9.28 19.03
CA ASN A 37 1.07 9.02 20.08
C ASN A 37 2.52 8.93 19.56
N GLY A 38 2.79 9.37 18.34
CA GLY A 38 4.13 9.38 17.75
C GLY A 38 4.59 8.05 17.17
N GLY A 39 3.69 7.08 17.04
CA GLY A 39 3.97 5.80 16.39
C GLY A 39 4.10 5.93 14.87
N VAL A 40 4.61 4.88 14.24
CA VAL A 40 4.82 4.79 12.78
C VAL A 40 3.99 3.66 12.21
N ILE A 41 3.34 3.90 11.07
CA ILE A 41 2.58 2.89 10.33
C ILE A 41 3.10 2.80 8.90
N ALA A 42 3.45 1.58 8.48
CA ALA A 42 3.67 1.26 7.08
C ALA A 42 2.37 0.78 6.44
N ILE A 43 1.98 1.38 5.32
CA ILE A 43 0.75 1.03 4.61
C ILE A 43 0.99 0.88 3.11
N PHE A 44 0.34 -0.12 2.50
CA PHE A 44 0.24 -0.29 1.05
C PHE A 44 -1.16 0.13 0.58
N PRO A 45 -1.36 1.42 0.24
CA PRO A 45 -2.70 2.00 0.15
C PRO A 45 -3.51 1.53 -1.06
N ALA A 46 -2.90 0.91 -2.04
CA ALA A 46 -3.59 0.27 -3.16
C ALA A 46 -4.42 -0.97 -2.73
N GLY A 47 -3.97 -1.66 -1.67
CA GLY A 47 -4.61 -2.88 -1.16
C GLY A 47 -4.48 -4.09 -2.10
N ALA A 48 -3.69 -3.97 -3.15
CA ALA A 48 -3.41 -5.03 -4.11
C ALA A 48 -2.01 -4.88 -4.70
N VAL A 49 -1.43 -6.00 -5.10
CA VAL A 49 -0.12 -6.03 -5.78
C VAL A 49 -0.29 -5.47 -7.19
N ALA A 50 0.65 -4.62 -7.61
CA ALA A 50 0.68 -4.06 -8.95
C ALA A 50 0.84 -5.14 -10.03
N TRP A 51 0.10 -5.02 -11.13
CA TRP A 51 0.10 -5.98 -12.23
C TRP A 51 -0.20 -5.32 -13.57
N SER A 52 0.20 -5.98 -14.67
CA SER A 52 -0.05 -5.51 -16.02
C SER A 52 -1.41 -5.97 -16.51
N ARG A 53 -2.34 -5.05 -16.77
CA ARG A 53 -3.72 -5.33 -17.16
C ARG A 53 -3.85 -5.93 -18.54
N LYS A 54 -2.94 -5.59 -19.48
CA LYS A 54 -2.91 -6.09 -20.85
C LYS A 54 -1.48 -6.40 -21.28
N LYS A 55 -1.32 -7.30 -22.24
CA LYS A 55 -0.01 -7.61 -22.84
C LYS A 55 0.62 -6.32 -23.39
N GLY A 56 1.88 -6.08 -23.05
CA GLY A 56 2.63 -4.89 -23.50
C GLY A 56 2.38 -3.62 -22.69
N LEU A 57 1.38 -3.59 -21.78
CA LEU A 57 1.19 -2.45 -20.89
C LEU A 57 2.10 -2.54 -19.67
N PRO A 58 2.49 -1.38 -19.10
CA PRO A 58 3.27 -1.35 -17.87
C PRO A 58 2.51 -1.98 -16.70
N VAL A 59 3.26 -2.34 -15.67
CA VAL A 59 2.72 -2.77 -14.39
C VAL A 59 2.22 -1.54 -13.64
N GLU A 60 0.96 -1.56 -13.23
CA GLU A 60 0.32 -0.44 -12.55
C GLU A 60 -0.29 -0.86 -11.22
N GLU A 61 -0.21 0.05 -10.25
CA GLU A 61 -0.95 -0.05 -9.01
C GLU A 61 -2.41 0.34 -9.19
N GLU A 62 -3.28 -0.29 -8.39
CA GLU A 62 -4.65 0.17 -8.18
C GLU A 62 -4.67 1.57 -7.56
N ASN A 63 -5.79 2.27 -7.74
CA ASN A 63 -5.98 3.56 -7.10
C ASN A 63 -5.93 3.43 -5.57
N TRP A 64 -5.19 4.32 -4.94
CA TRP A 64 -5.05 4.33 -3.49
C TRP A 64 -6.39 4.56 -2.81
N LYS A 65 -6.64 3.76 -1.78
CA LYS A 65 -7.91 3.78 -1.05
C LYS A 65 -8.00 5.01 -0.12
N PRO A 66 -9.23 5.48 0.17
CA PRO A 66 -9.44 6.65 1.04
C PRO A 66 -8.90 6.49 2.47
N MET A 67 -8.60 5.27 2.88
CA MET A 67 -8.06 4.95 4.20
C MET A 67 -6.79 5.75 4.51
N LEU A 68 -5.86 5.87 3.56
CA LEU A 68 -4.63 6.64 3.75
C LEU A 68 -4.93 8.12 4.05
N GLY A 69 -5.75 8.76 3.22
CA GLY A 69 -6.12 10.17 3.44
C GLY A 69 -6.82 10.38 4.77
N ARG A 70 -7.65 9.43 5.18
CA ARG A 70 -8.34 9.48 6.48
C ARG A 70 -7.38 9.37 7.66
N LEU A 71 -6.40 8.47 7.60
CA LEU A 71 -5.37 8.37 8.64
C LEU A 71 -4.63 9.70 8.78
N ILE A 72 -4.19 10.29 7.69
CA ILE A 72 -3.47 11.57 7.68
C ILE A 72 -4.33 12.70 8.23
N ASN A 73 -5.56 12.87 7.72
CA ASN A 73 -6.46 13.94 8.13
C ASN A 73 -6.86 13.87 9.61
N GLN A 74 -6.93 12.68 10.20
CA GLN A 74 -7.37 12.48 11.59
C GLN A 74 -6.24 12.40 12.60
N SER A 75 -5.01 12.11 12.18
CA SER A 75 -3.86 12.05 13.07
C SER A 75 -2.91 13.24 12.96
N ASN A 76 -3.01 14.02 11.88
CA ASN A 76 -2.08 15.10 11.55
C ASN A 76 -0.62 14.62 11.52
N CYS A 77 -0.38 13.41 11.01
CA CYS A 77 0.95 12.84 10.93
C CYS A 77 1.70 13.28 9.67
N ASP A 78 3.02 13.22 9.75
CA ASP A 78 3.90 13.35 8.60
C ASP A 78 3.78 12.12 7.68
N VAL A 79 4.19 12.27 6.42
CA VAL A 79 4.11 11.20 5.42
C VAL A 79 5.44 10.99 4.74
N MET A 80 5.92 9.76 4.78
CA MET A 80 7.09 9.34 4.01
C MET A 80 6.64 8.44 2.85
N ILE A 81 6.83 8.93 1.62
CA ILE A 81 6.51 8.17 0.41
C ILE A 81 7.73 7.35 0.02
N THR A 82 7.54 6.04 -0.05
CA THR A 82 8.61 5.09 -0.34
C THR A 82 8.26 4.20 -1.52
N LYS A 83 9.27 3.64 -2.15
CA LYS A 83 9.11 2.69 -3.25
C LYS A 83 10.07 1.53 -3.10
N PHE A 84 9.55 0.32 -3.20
CA PHE A 84 10.36 -0.87 -3.43
C PHE A 84 10.71 -0.98 -4.91
N GLU A 85 11.96 -1.31 -5.21
CA GLU A 85 12.38 -1.61 -6.58
C GLU A 85 12.05 -3.07 -6.92
N GLY A 86 11.76 -3.29 -8.19
CA GLY A 86 11.43 -4.60 -8.70
C GLY A 86 9.96 -4.76 -9.04
N GLN A 87 9.66 -5.90 -9.60
CA GLN A 87 8.30 -6.31 -9.96
C GLN A 87 8.21 -7.83 -9.93
N ASN A 88 7.01 -8.34 -9.76
CA ASN A 88 6.74 -9.77 -9.83
C ASN A 88 7.10 -10.35 -11.21
N SER A 89 7.32 -11.65 -11.27
CA SER A 89 7.78 -12.35 -12.46
C SER A 89 6.88 -12.15 -13.68
N LYS A 90 7.42 -12.34 -14.88
CA LYS A 90 6.64 -12.33 -16.12
C LYS A 90 5.49 -13.35 -16.08
N PHE A 91 5.72 -14.49 -15.43
CA PHE A 91 4.69 -15.52 -15.23
C PHE A 91 3.54 -14.99 -14.38
N PHE A 92 3.84 -14.32 -13.25
CA PHE A 92 2.83 -13.67 -12.44
C PHE A 92 2.03 -12.63 -13.23
N GLN A 93 2.71 -11.79 -14.03
CA GLN A 93 2.04 -10.78 -14.86
C GLN A 93 1.09 -11.38 -15.90
N ILE A 94 1.44 -12.51 -16.48
CA ILE A 94 0.59 -13.21 -17.46
C ILE A 94 -0.60 -13.85 -16.74
N ALA A 95 -0.35 -14.66 -15.73
CA ALA A 95 -1.37 -15.38 -14.99
C ALA A 95 -2.38 -14.47 -14.29
N SER A 96 -1.92 -13.31 -13.80
CA SER A 96 -2.77 -12.30 -13.15
C SER A 96 -3.86 -11.71 -14.05
N ARG A 97 -3.76 -11.89 -15.39
CA ARG A 97 -4.75 -11.41 -16.35
C ARG A 97 -5.96 -12.32 -16.47
N PHE A 98 -5.81 -13.59 -16.11
CA PHE A 98 -6.88 -14.55 -16.28
C PHE A 98 -7.91 -14.48 -15.16
N ASN A 99 -7.46 -14.45 -13.89
CA ASN A 99 -8.38 -14.48 -12.75
C ASN A 99 -7.70 -13.94 -11.49
N GLN A 100 -8.50 -13.29 -10.64
CA GLN A 100 -8.05 -12.81 -9.33
C GLN A 100 -7.60 -13.96 -8.41
N ILE A 101 -8.27 -15.09 -8.43
CA ILE A 101 -7.92 -16.27 -7.61
C ILE A 101 -6.54 -16.79 -8.02
N VAL A 102 -6.29 -16.94 -9.32
CA VAL A 102 -4.99 -17.36 -9.86
C VAL A 102 -3.89 -16.38 -9.42
N ARG A 103 -4.15 -15.09 -9.49
CA ARG A 103 -3.22 -14.06 -9.03
C ARG A 103 -2.90 -14.21 -7.54
N GLN A 104 -3.90 -14.41 -6.70
CA GLN A 104 -3.71 -14.57 -5.25
C GLN A 104 -2.93 -15.85 -4.92
N SER A 105 -3.20 -16.95 -5.60
CA SER A 105 -2.48 -18.21 -5.40
C SER A 105 -0.99 -18.12 -5.74
N LEU A 106 -0.62 -17.22 -6.64
CA LEU A 106 0.78 -17.01 -7.02
C LEU A 106 1.58 -16.13 -6.03
N TYR A 107 0.95 -15.48 -5.07
CA TYR A 107 1.67 -14.65 -4.09
C TYR A 107 2.69 -15.47 -3.30
N LEU A 108 2.32 -16.65 -2.83
CA LEU A 108 3.24 -17.52 -2.09
C LEU A 108 4.43 -17.95 -2.95
N TYR A 109 4.21 -18.23 -4.23
CA TYR A 109 5.28 -18.55 -5.16
C TYR A 109 6.24 -17.38 -5.37
N GLU A 110 5.72 -16.16 -5.58
CA GLU A 110 6.54 -14.95 -5.75
C GLU A 110 7.32 -14.62 -4.47
N ILE A 111 6.70 -14.76 -3.29
CA ILE A 111 7.36 -14.59 -1.99
C ILE A 111 8.51 -15.57 -1.86
N LYS A 112 8.25 -16.88 -2.07
CA LYS A 112 9.29 -17.93 -2.00
C LYS A 112 10.45 -17.64 -2.96
N LYS A 113 10.15 -17.17 -4.17
CA LYS A 113 11.16 -16.80 -5.17
C LYS A 113 11.98 -15.57 -4.79
N SER A 114 11.44 -14.71 -3.94
CA SER A 114 12.07 -13.47 -3.47
C SER A 114 12.83 -13.63 -2.17
N LEU A 115 12.68 -14.75 -1.47
CA LEU A 115 13.47 -15.06 -0.29
C LEU A 115 14.96 -15.04 -0.64
N ASP A 116 15.77 -14.57 0.27
CA ASP A 116 17.23 -14.47 0.14
C ASP A 116 17.73 -13.52 -0.97
N LYS A 117 16.85 -12.71 -1.56
CA LYS A 117 17.23 -11.68 -2.52
C LYS A 117 17.23 -10.29 -1.86
N PRO A 118 18.23 -9.46 -2.14
CA PRO A 118 18.24 -8.10 -1.64
C PRO A 118 17.05 -7.32 -2.20
N MET A 119 16.31 -6.67 -1.31
CA MET A 119 15.20 -5.81 -1.67
C MET A 119 15.65 -4.35 -1.57
N LYS A 120 15.63 -3.64 -2.69
CA LYS A 120 15.97 -2.22 -2.73
C LYS A 120 14.76 -1.37 -2.38
N PHE A 121 14.99 -0.42 -1.52
CA PHE A 121 13.99 0.46 -0.96
C PHE A 121 14.45 1.91 -1.11
N ASN A 122 13.62 2.75 -1.69
CA ASN A 122 13.92 4.16 -1.93
C ASN A 122 12.92 5.05 -1.21
N ILE A 123 13.42 6.01 -0.46
CA ILE A 123 12.63 7.14 0.02
C ILE A 123 12.52 8.15 -1.11
N LEU A 124 11.31 8.39 -1.58
CA LEU A 124 11.05 9.30 -2.70
C LEU A 124 10.76 10.73 -2.21
N LYS A 125 9.99 10.86 -1.13
CA LYS A 125 9.60 12.15 -0.58
C LYS A 125 9.23 12.03 0.90
N TYR A 126 9.57 13.03 1.66
CA TYR A 126 9.08 13.24 3.02
C TYR A 126 8.24 14.52 3.02
N LEU A 127 7.06 14.46 3.59
CA LEU A 127 6.10 15.56 3.70
C LEU A 127 5.78 15.75 5.18
N LYS A 128 6.06 16.93 5.70
CA LYS A 128 5.55 17.32 7.00
C LYS A 128 4.04 17.55 6.92
N ASN A 129 3.33 17.35 7.99
CA ASN A 129 1.88 17.54 8.01
C ASN A 129 1.47 18.94 7.52
N GLU A 130 2.22 19.97 7.86
CA GLU A 130 2.00 21.36 7.43
C GLU A 130 2.07 21.57 5.92
N ASP A 131 2.85 20.74 5.21
CA ASP A 131 3.03 20.78 3.75
C ASP A 131 1.98 19.95 3.00
N ILE A 132 1.16 19.18 3.71
CA ILE A 132 0.15 18.32 3.11
C ILE A 132 -1.11 19.15 2.79
N PRO A 133 -1.58 19.15 1.53
CA PRO A 133 -2.74 19.92 1.15
C PRO A 133 -4.01 19.44 1.86
N LYS A 134 -4.80 20.36 2.38
CA LYS A 134 -6.09 20.04 3.01
C LYS A 134 -7.11 19.62 1.97
N MET A 135 -7.38 18.35 1.92
CA MET A 135 -8.30 17.70 0.96
C MET A 135 -9.15 16.65 1.69
N ASN A 136 -10.28 16.25 1.06
CA ASN A 136 -11.01 15.09 1.55
C ASN A 136 -10.17 13.80 1.41
N ASP A 137 -10.51 12.79 2.19
CA ASP A 137 -9.75 11.53 2.33
C ASP A 137 -9.39 10.88 0.97
N LYS A 138 -10.36 10.82 0.06
CA LYS A 138 -10.18 10.20 -1.26
C LYS A 138 -9.25 11.04 -2.15
N SER A 139 -9.47 12.34 -2.18
CA SER A 139 -8.66 13.26 -3.00
C SER A 139 -7.23 13.33 -2.51
N LEU A 140 -7.01 13.32 -1.19
CA LEU A 140 -5.67 13.30 -0.60
C LEU A 140 -4.91 12.02 -0.96
N SER A 141 -5.55 10.85 -0.83
CA SER A 141 -4.92 9.58 -1.20
C SER A 141 -4.49 9.56 -2.67
N LEU A 142 -5.36 10.02 -3.58
CA LEU A 142 -5.05 10.09 -5.00
C LEU A 142 -4.00 11.16 -5.34
N HIS A 143 -3.97 12.26 -4.61
CA HIS A 143 -2.93 13.29 -4.74
C HIS A 143 -1.56 12.72 -4.42
N LEU A 144 -1.42 12.05 -3.28
CA LEU A 144 -0.16 11.41 -2.86
C LEU A 144 0.29 10.31 -3.84
N GLN A 145 -0.65 9.54 -4.41
CA GLN A 145 -0.33 8.58 -5.45
C GLN A 145 0.23 9.25 -6.72
N ARG A 146 -0.30 10.40 -7.12
CA ARG A 146 0.23 11.16 -8.27
C ARG A 146 1.62 11.71 -7.98
N GLU A 147 1.87 12.18 -6.77
CA GLU A 147 3.19 12.63 -6.34
C GLU A 147 4.22 11.49 -6.40
N LEU A 148 3.86 10.29 -5.97
CA LEU A 148 4.69 9.10 -6.13
C LEU A 148 5.04 8.87 -7.61
N LYS A 149 4.04 8.86 -8.50
CA LYS A 149 4.23 8.62 -9.93
C LYS A 149 5.14 9.67 -10.60
N LYS A 150 5.01 10.95 -10.25
CA LYS A 150 5.88 12.03 -10.74
C LYS A 150 7.35 11.81 -10.33
N ASN A 151 7.58 11.52 -9.06
CA ASN A 151 8.94 11.33 -8.53
C ASN A 151 9.62 10.07 -9.09
N VAL A 152 8.85 9.04 -9.43
CA VAL A 152 9.36 7.85 -10.12
C VAL A 152 9.84 8.19 -11.52
N ASN A 153 9.08 8.96 -12.29
CA ASN A 153 9.43 9.35 -13.66
C ASN A 153 10.65 10.29 -13.75
N LEU A 154 10.88 11.11 -12.72
CA LEU A 154 12.03 12.01 -12.66
C LEU A 154 13.36 11.28 -12.41
N ARG A 155 13.33 10.09 -11.81
CA ARG A 155 14.55 9.30 -11.51
C ARG A 155 14.93 8.30 -12.63
N ILE A 156 14.08 8.16 -13.65
CA ILE A 156 14.33 7.26 -14.80
C ILE A 156 14.99 8.01 -15.98
N LYS A 157 15.15 9.33 -15.87
CA LYS A 157 15.94 10.15 -16.79
C LYS A 157 17.34 10.37 -16.23
#